data_f6b214c43dd2d768554aca86cecccea6
#
_entry.id   f6b214c43dd2d768554aca86cecccea6
#
_cell.length_a   1.000
_cell.length_b   1.000
_cell.length_c   1.000
_cell.angle_alpha   90.00
_cell.angle_beta   90.00
_cell.angle_gamma   90.00
#
_symmetry.space_group_name_H-M   'P 1'
#
loop_
_entity.id
_entity.type
_entity.pdbx_description
1 polymer ?
#
loop_
_entity_poly.entity_id
_entity_poly.type
_entity_poly.pdbx_seq_one_letter_code
_entity_poly.pdbx_strand_id
1 'polypeptide(L)'
;MFIKRQPRTRTGYTLVEMVVATGLFSIVGIALGSVYLFSTTSFAAMVNYADLDKINRTAMDILSKEIRQAQAVTAATASSLTIINGDGVNVNYSFNAYSGKLLRTVGGSSQTLLSDCKLLAFNLYQRNPVSGTYDIYPAATSDYAHTVKCISLSWKASRKMPSGNNV
;
A
#
# COMPACT_ATOMS: atom_id res chain seq x y z
N MET A 1 -49.04 -40.06 -49.57
CA MET A 1 -47.84 -39.17 -49.67
C MET A 1 -46.77 -39.72 -48.72
N PHE A 2 -45.86 -40.55 -49.26
CA PHE A 2 -44.81 -41.18 -48.42
C PHE A 2 -43.57 -40.32 -48.39
N ILE A 3 -43.22 -39.81 -47.22
CA ILE A 3 -41.97 -39.01 -46.98
C ILE A 3 -40.83 -40.04 -46.88
N LYS A 4 -39.99 -40.06 -47.88
CA LYS A 4 -38.78 -40.92 -47.95
C LYS A 4 -37.71 -40.27 -47.02
N ARG A 5 -37.53 -40.78 -45.80
CA ARG A 5 -36.41 -40.36 -44.91
C ARG A 5 -35.10 -40.80 -45.54
N GLN A 6 -34.28 -39.89 -45.94
CA GLN A 6 -32.91 -40.18 -46.35
C GLN A 6 -32.08 -40.67 -45.13
N PRO A 7 -31.32 -41.77 -45.32
CA PRO A 7 -30.43 -42.25 -44.27
C PRO A 7 -29.31 -41.22 -44.05
N ARG A 8 -29.20 -40.71 -42.83
CA ARG A 8 -28.05 -39.91 -42.42
C ARG A 8 -26.83 -40.80 -42.38
N THR A 9 -25.91 -40.65 -43.33
CA THR A 9 -24.60 -41.29 -43.30
C THR A 9 -23.83 -40.72 -42.11
N ARG A 10 -23.60 -41.52 -41.06
CA ARG A 10 -22.69 -41.17 -39.97
C ARG A 10 -21.28 -41.42 -40.47
N THR A 11 -20.57 -40.37 -40.88
CA THR A 11 -19.13 -40.41 -41.13
C THR A 11 -18.42 -40.43 -39.79
N GLY A 12 -17.68 -41.52 -39.50
CA GLY A 12 -16.79 -41.61 -38.34
C GLY A 12 -15.52 -40.79 -38.59
N TYR A 13 -14.94 -40.22 -37.52
CA TYR A 13 -13.65 -39.56 -37.62
C TYR A 13 -12.53 -40.57 -37.89
N THR A 14 -11.56 -40.14 -38.70
CA THR A 14 -10.35 -40.92 -38.93
C THR A 14 -9.39 -40.81 -37.74
N LEU A 15 -8.55 -41.81 -37.52
CA LEU A 15 -7.55 -41.80 -36.46
C LEU A 15 -6.60 -40.61 -36.62
N VAL A 16 -6.26 -40.25 -37.85
CA VAL A 16 -5.39 -39.09 -38.16
C VAL A 16 -6.05 -37.76 -37.74
N GLU A 17 -7.35 -37.57 -38.02
CA GLU A 17 -8.08 -36.38 -37.58
C GLU A 17 -8.08 -36.24 -36.07
N MET A 18 -8.26 -37.33 -35.34
CA MET A 18 -8.22 -37.29 -33.87
C MET A 18 -6.84 -36.92 -33.34
N VAL A 19 -5.76 -37.42 -33.92
CA VAL A 19 -4.38 -37.11 -33.55
C VAL A 19 -4.07 -35.65 -33.84
N VAL A 20 -4.46 -35.14 -35.02
CA VAL A 20 -4.25 -33.72 -35.37
C VAL A 20 -5.08 -32.81 -34.46
N ALA A 21 -6.34 -33.16 -34.21
CA ALA A 21 -7.19 -32.35 -33.33
C ALA A 21 -6.67 -32.29 -31.90
N THR A 22 -6.20 -33.40 -31.31
CA THR A 22 -5.61 -33.41 -29.98
C THR A 22 -4.29 -32.64 -29.91
N GLY A 23 -3.47 -32.72 -30.97
CA GLY A 23 -2.25 -31.92 -31.07
C GLY A 23 -2.51 -30.40 -31.06
N LEU A 24 -3.45 -29.97 -31.91
CA LEU A 24 -3.86 -28.56 -31.97
C LEU A 24 -4.48 -28.09 -30.64
N PHE A 25 -5.36 -28.93 -30.06
CA PHE A 25 -5.97 -28.59 -28.76
C PHE A 25 -4.94 -28.45 -27.65
N SER A 26 -3.88 -29.28 -27.64
CA SER A 26 -2.80 -29.18 -26.67
C SER A 26 -2.03 -27.86 -26.76
N ILE A 27 -1.73 -27.39 -27.97
CA ILE A 27 -1.05 -26.10 -28.21
C ILE A 27 -1.91 -24.95 -27.70
N VAL A 28 -3.19 -24.93 -28.03
CA VAL A 28 -4.14 -23.92 -27.56
C VAL A 28 -4.28 -23.96 -26.03
N GLY A 29 -4.34 -25.19 -25.47
CA GLY A 29 -4.41 -25.37 -24.00
C GLY A 29 -3.21 -24.78 -23.24
N ILE A 30 -1.99 -24.99 -23.76
CA ILE A 30 -0.77 -24.40 -23.19
C ILE A 30 -0.81 -22.87 -23.29
N ALA A 31 -1.23 -22.32 -24.44
CA ALA A 31 -1.34 -20.87 -24.61
C ALA A 31 -2.34 -20.26 -23.63
N LEU A 32 -3.53 -20.83 -23.50
CA LEU A 32 -4.54 -20.38 -22.55
C LEU A 32 -4.07 -20.52 -21.09
N GLY A 33 -3.39 -21.61 -20.74
CA GLY A 33 -2.81 -21.82 -19.42
C GLY A 33 -1.79 -20.74 -19.05
N SER A 34 -0.92 -20.37 -19.98
CA SER A 34 0.06 -19.31 -19.75
C SER A 34 -0.58 -17.94 -19.53
N VAL A 35 -1.60 -17.59 -20.32
CA VAL A 35 -2.37 -16.35 -20.15
C VAL A 35 -3.10 -16.34 -18.79
N TYR A 36 -3.67 -17.46 -18.39
CA TYR A 36 -4.32 -17.59 -17.09
C TYR A 36 -3.36 -17.36 -15.92
N LEU A 37 -2.18 -17.99 -15.93
CA LEU A 37 -1.16 -17.79 -14.90
C LEU A 37 -0.66 -16.35 -14.86
N PHE A 38 -0.41 -15.73 -16.00
CA PHE A 38 -0.01 -14.33 -16.07
C PHE A 38 -1.11 -13.41 -15.53
N SER A 39 -2.37 -13.67 -15.88
CA SER A 39 -3.52 -12.88 -15.41
C SER A 39 -3.66 -12.97 -13.90
N THR A 40 -3.58 -14.17 -13.30
CA THR A 40 -3.73 -14.35 -11.85
C THR A 40 -2.62 -13.66 -11.06
N THR A 41 -1.36 -13.72 -11.51
CA THR A 41 -0.25 -13.02 -10.86
C THR A 41 -0.37 -11.51 -10.98
N SER A 42 -0.78 -11.00 -12.14
CA SER A 42 -1.01 -9.57 -12.36
C SER A 42 -2.16 -9.05 -11.51
N PHE A 43 -3.23 -9.82 -11.38
CA PHE A 43 -4.37 -9.46 -10.54
C PHE A 43 -3.99 -9.39 -9.05
N ALA A 44 -3.22 -10.38 -8.58
CA ALA A 44 -2.71 -10.39 -7.20
C ALA A 44 -1.83 -9.16 -6.90
N ALA A 45 -0.99 -8.76 -7.87
CA ALA A 45 -0.18 -7.55 -7.76
C ALA A 45 -1.05 -6.28 -7.64
N MET A 46 -2.06 -6.15 -8.50
CA MET A 46 -2.97 -4.99 -8.50
C MET A 46 -3.76 -4.89 -7.18
N VAL A 47 -4.27 -6.01 -6.66
CA VAL A 47 -5.00 -6.04 -5.38
C VAL A 47 -4.10 -5.63 -4.23
N ASN A 48 -2.86 -6.15 -4.17
CA ASN A 48 -1.90 -5.77 -3.14
C ASN A 48 -1.53 -4.30 -3.20
N TYR A 49 -1.36 -3.75 -4.41
CA TYR A 49 -1.08 -2.33 -4.60
C TYR A 49 -2.26 -1.45 -4.13
N ALA A 50 -3.48 -1.81 -4.52
CA ALA A 50 -4.69 -1.08 -4.12
C ALA A 50 -4.90 -1.11 -2.59
N ASP A 51 -4.61 -2.24 -1.94
CA ASP A 51 -4.70 -2.38 -0.48
C ASP A 51 -3.65 -1.51 0.22
N LEU A 52 -2.39 -1.52 -0.24
CA LEU A 52 -1.34 -0.65 0.28
C LEU A 52 -1.70 0.84 0.11
N ASP A 53 -2.20 1.24 -1.06
CA ASP A 53 -2.62 2.62 -1.32
C ASP A 53 -3.74 3.05 -0.38
N LYS A 54 -4.74 2.19 -0.17
CA LYS A 54 -5.84 2.45 0.77
C LYS A 54 -5.34 2.65 2.21
N ILE A 55 -4.45 1.78 2.69
CA ILE A 55 -3.87 1.87 4.03
C ILE A 55 -3.05 3.17 4.15
N ASN A 56 -2.22 3.49 3.16
CA ASN A 56 -1.42 4.70 3.15
C ASN A 56 -2.30 5.97 3.17
N ARG A 57 -3.34 6.04 2.36
CA ARG A 57 -4.29 7.18 2.35
C ARG A 57 -4.98 7.34 3.69
N THR A 58 -5.49 6.25 4.27
CA THR A 58 -6.15 6.28 5.57
C THR A 58 -5.20 6.77 6.68
N ALA A 59 -3.97 6.27 6.69
CA ALA A 59 -2.96 6.70 7.65
C ALA A 59 -2.61 8.19 7.48
N MET A 60 -2.48 8.66 6.23
CA MET A 60 -2.19 10.06 5.92
C MET A 60 -3.34 10.98 6.35
N ASP A 61 -4.57 10.58 6.14
CA ASP A 61 -5.74 11.36 6.53
C ASP A 61 -5.81 11.52 8.07
N ILE A 62 -5.59 10.43 8.81
CA ILE A 62 -5.55 10.46 10.28
C ILE A 62 -4.41 11.37 10.76
N LEU A 63 -3.19 11.13 10.28
CA LEU A 63 -2.01 11.92 10.65
C LEU A 63 -2.18 13.39 10.32
N SER A 64 -2.60 13.73 9.11
CA SER A 64 -2.80 15.11 8.67
C SER A 64 -3.86 15.82 9.50
N LYS A 65 -4.97 15.14 9.79
CA LYS A 65 -6.04 15.69 10.62
C LYS A 65 -5.56 15.97 12.04
N GLU A 66 -4.91 15.01 12.68
CA GLU A 66 -4.46 15.13 14.07
C GLU A 66 -3.33 16.14 14.21
N ILE A 67 -2.36 16.17 13.28
CA ILE A 67 -1.28 17.16 13.28
C ILE A 67 -1.83 18.59 13.09
N ARG A 68 -2.82 18.77 12.21
CA ARG A 68 -3.44 20.09 12.01
C ARG A 68 -4.27 20.58 13.22
N GLN A 69 -4.81 19.65 13.97
CA GLN A 69 -5.60 19.92 15.18
C GLN A 69 -4.75 19.93 16.45
N ALA A 70 -3.45 19.59 16.33
CA ALA A 70 -2.57 19.54 17.47
C ALA A 70 -2.34 20.95 18.07
N GLN A 71 -2.38 21.03 19.40
CA GLN A 71 -2.07 22.24 20.15
C GLN A 71 -0.56 22.46 20.21
N ALA A 72 0.22 21.39 20.38
CA ALA A 72 1.68 21.49 20.49
C ALA A 72 2.35 20.14 20.11
N VAL A 73 3.62 20.22 19.74
CA VAL A 73 4.53 19.08 19.64
C VAL A 73 5.36 19.04 20.92
N THR A 74 5.31 17.91 21.64
CA THR A 74 6.03 17.77 22.93
C THR A 74 7.36 17.05 22.79
N ALA A 75 7.43 16.09 21.87
CA ALA A 75 8.68 15.38 21.60
C ALA A 75 8.69 14.88 20.16
N ALA A 76 9.86 14.81 19.56
CA ALA A 76 10.04 14.24 18.24
C ALA A 76 11.42 13.62 18.08
N THR A 77 11.47 12.54 17.33
CA THR A 77 12.68 11.91 16.79
C THR A 77 12.44 11.57 15.32
N ALA A 78 13.44 11.10 14.62
CA ALA A 78 13.25 10.65 13.24
C ALA A 78 12.17 9.54 13.12
N SER A 79 12.00 8.71 14.17
CA SER A 79 11.08 7.57 14.17
C SER A 79 9.86 7.74 15.08
N SER A 80 9.76 8.83 15.81
CA SER A 80 8.60 9.07 16.70
C SER A 80 8.21 10.54 16.75
N LEU A 81 6.92 10.77 16.97
CA LEU A 81 6.32 12.10 17.11
C LEU A 81 5.28 12.04 18.23
N THR A 82 5.39 12.94 19.20
CA THR A 82 4.39 13.10 20.26
C THR A 82 3.78 14.49 20.16
N ILE A 83 2.46 14.53 20.06
CA ILE A 83 1.67 15.76 19.96
C ILE A 83 0.62 15.80 21.08
N ILE A 84 0.19 17.00 21.45
CA ILE A 84 -1.01 17.20 22.25
C ILE A 84 -2.15 17.48 21.26
N ASN A 85 -3.19 16.64 21.26
CA ASN A 85 -4.35 16.84 20.38
C ASN A 85 -5.23 18.02 20.85
N GLY A 86 -6.30 18.33 20.10
CA GLY A 86 -7.25 19.38 20.44
C GLY A 86 -7.93 19.23 21.80
N ASP A 87 -8.00 18.02 22.33
CA ASP A 87 -8.61 17.68 23.63
C ASP A 87 -7.58 17.72 24.78
N GLY A 88 -6.34 18.11 24.53
CA GLY A 88 -5.28 18.16 25.53
C GLY A 88 -4.65 16.80 25.86
N VAL A 89 -4.93 15.76 25.07
CA VAL A 89 -4.42 14.40 25.29
C VAL A 89 -3.17 14.15 24.47
N ASN A 90 -2.17 13.49 25.08
CA ASN A 90 -0.95 13.09 24.37
C ASN A 90 -1.24 11.97 23.38
N VAL A 91 -0.86 12.19 22.13
CA VAL A 91 -0.87 11.19 21.04
C VAL A 91 0.57 10.93 20.63
N ASN A 92 0.99 9.69 20.74
CA ASN A 92 2.33 9.26 20.32
C ASN A 92 2.26 8.43 19.05
N TYR A 93 3.02 8.82 18.06
CA TYR A 93 3.30 8.06 16.86
C TYR A 93 4.69 7.45 16.94
N SER A 94 4.81 6.15 16.83
CA SER A 94 6.10 5.47 16.89
C SER A 94 6.25 4.47 15.74
N PHE A 95 7.33 4.61 15.00
CA PHE A 95 7.70 3.70 13.93
C PHE A 95 8.72 2.68 14.44
N ASN A 96 8.39 1.41 14.27
CA ASN A 96 9.31 0.33 14.56
C ASN A 96 9.85 -0.26 13.24
N ALA A 97 11.11 0.03 12.93
CA ALA A 97 11.77 -0.40 11.69
C ALA A 97 11.90 -1.93 11.59
N TYR A 98 11.97 -2.65 12.72
CA TYR A 98 12.07 -4.10 12.73
C TYR A 98 10.75 -4.76 12.33
N SER A 99 9.63 -4.29 12.86
CA SER A 99 8.30 -4.82 12.53
C SER A 99 7.67 -4.18 11.29
N GLY A 100 8.24 -3.07 10.79
CA GLY A 100 7.68 -2.30 9.67
C GLY A 100 6.34 -1.66 9.98
N LYS A 101 6.05 -1.33 11.26
CA LYS A 101 4.76 -0.80 11.68
C LYS A 101 4.88 0.60 12.22
N LEU A 102 3.93 1.46 11.85
CA LEU A 102 3.68 2.73 12.50
C LEU A 102 2.51 2.55 13.45
N LEU A 103 2.77 2.78 14.73
CA LEU A 103 1.79 2.70 15.81
C LEU A 103 1.36 4.11 16.23
N ARG A 104 0.07 4.26 16.49
CA ARG A 104 -0.53 5.42 17.15
C ARG A 104 -0.98 5.00 18.54
N THR A 105 -0.48 5.67 19.57
CA THR A 105 -0.82 5.36 20.97
C THR A 105 -1.49 6.57 21.62
N VAL A 106 -2.65 6.34 22.22
CA VAL A 106 -3.43 7.35 22.95
C VAL A 106 -3.96 6.72 24.22
N GLY A 107 -3.72 7.35 25.38
CA GLY A 107 -4.21 6.86 26.66
C GLY A 107 -3.82 5.41 26.99
N GLY A 108 -2.66 4.96 26.51
CA GLY A 108 -2.18 3.59 26.69
C GLY A 108 -2.72 2.57 25.67
N SER A 109 -3.67 2.96 24.82
CA SER A 109 -4.17 2.11 23.72
C SER A 109 -3.37 2.36 22.44
N SER A 110 -2.89 1.29 21.80
CA SER A 110 -2.11 1.36 20.57
C SER A 110 -2.87 0.83 19.37
N GLN A 111 -2.88 1.58 18.30
CA GLN A 111 -3.46 1.23 17.01
C GLN A 111 -2.37 1.21 15.93
N THR A 112 -2.35 0.20 15.08
CA THR A 112 -1.46 0.17 13.92
C THR A 112 -2.07 1.02 12.80
N LEU A 113 -1.35 2.06 12.37
CA LEU A 113 -1.75 2.90 11.24
C LEU A 113 -1.18 2.41 9.91
N LEU A 114 0.11 2.03 9.89
CA LEU A 114 0.79 1.50 8.71
C LEU A 114 1.39 0.14 9.04
N SER A 115 1.28 -0.77 8.10
CA SER A 115 2.01 -2.04 8.04
C SER A 115 2.86 -2.06 6.77
N ASP A 116 3.83 -2.97 6.72
CA ASP A 116 4.71 -3.13 5.56
C ASP A 116 5.54 -1.87 5.20
N CYS A 117 5.78 -0.99 6.19
CA CYS A 117 6.57 0.21 6.03
C CYS A 117 8.06 -0.11 6.17
N LYS A 118 8.87 0.22 5.15
CA LYS A 118 10.31 -0.03 5.14
C LYS A 118 11.12 1.13 5.71
N LEU A 119 10.62 2.33 5.49
CA LEU A 119 11.26 3.55 5.93
C LEU A 119 10.20 4.55 6.34
N LEU A 120 10.41 5.23 7.46
CA LEU A 120 9.60 6.37 7.88
C LEU A 120 10.51 7.36 8.61
N ALA A 121 10.34 8.64 8.28
CA ALA A 121 11.04 9.71 8.97
C ALA A 121 10.13 10.93 9.17
N PHE A 122 10.16 11.45 10.40
CA PHE A 122 9.57 12.73 10.78
C PHE A 122 10.65 13.80 10.75
N ASN A 123 10.42 14.90 10.04
CA ASN A 123 11.25 16.07 10.04
C ASN A 123 10.43 17.29 10.47
N LEU A 124 10.92 18.04 11.42
CA LEU A 124 10.25 19.20 11.98
C LEU A 124 10.97 20.46 11.56
N TYR A 125 10.19 21.45 11.16
CA TYR A 125 10.70 22.71 10.65
C TYR A 125 10.05 23.90 11.35
N GLN A 126 10.81 24.97 11.45
CA GLN A 126 10.38 26.26 11.98
C GLN A 126 10.44 27.33 10.89
N ARG A 127 9.79 28.47 11.13
CA ARG A 127 9.97 29.66 10.32
C ARG A 127 11.39 30.20 10.52
N ASN A 128 11.98 30.78 9.47
CA ASN A 128 13.29 31.38 9.56
C ASN A 128 13.29 32.49 10.66
N PRO A 129 14.08 32.32 11.72
CA PRO A 129 14.09 33.29 12.82
C PRO A 129 14.88 34.58 12.49
N VAL A 130 15.75 34.53 11.45
CA VAL A 130 16.70 35.63 11.18
C VAL A 130 16.12 36.66 10.22
N SER A 131 15.52 36.21 9.10
CA SER A 131 15.07 37.11 8.02
C SER A 131 13.56 37.25 7.92
N GLY A 132 12.78 36.50 8.68
CA GLY A 132 11.33 36.44 8.55
C GLY A 132 10.83 35.92 7.21
N THR A 133 11.72 35.37 6.37
CA THR A 133 11.38 34.73 5.12
C THR A 133 10.66 33.40 5.37
N TYR A 134 10.01 32.85 4.32
CA TYR A 134 9.31 31.57 4.43
C TYR A 134 10.23 30.37 4.23
N ASP A 135 11.54 30.55 4.31
CA ASP A 135 12.51 29.47 4.23
C ASP A 135 12.29 28.45 5.35
N ILE A 136 12.47 27.19 5.01
CA ILE A 136 12.26 26.08 5.93
C ILE A 136 13.56 25.80 6.69
N TYR A 137 13.52 25.98 8.00
CA TYR A 137 14.64 25.69 8.91
C TYR A 137 14.29 24.51 9.82
N PRO A 138 15.26 23.64 10.16
CA PRO A 138 15.04 22.61 11.17
C PRO A 138 14.59 23.24 12.48
N ALA A 139 13.57 22.67 13.12
CA ALA A 139 13.10 23.15 14.40
C ALA A 139 14.11 22.86 15.51
N ALA A 140 14.31 23.80 16.43
CA ALA A 140 15.18 23.61 17.58
C ALA A 140 14.61 22.52 18.50
N THR A 141 15.46 21.56 18.90
CA THR A 141 15.07 20.43 19.74
C THR A 141 14.71 20.80 21.17
N SER A 142 15.11 22.01 21.62
CA SER A 142 14.87 22.48 22.97
C SER A 142 13.47 23.05 23.22
N ASP A 143 12.74 23.41 22.15
CA ASP A 143 11.43 24.06 22.28
C ASP A 143 10.51 23.75 21.08
N TYR A 144 10.15 22.51 20.95
CA TYR A 144 9.23 22.09 19.88
C TYR A 144 7.84 22.74 19.98
N ALA A 145 7.36 22.95 21.20
CA ALA A 145 6.01 23.47 21.44
C ALA A 145 5.76 24.83 20.79
N HIS A 146 6.75 25.69 20.75
CA HIS A 146 6.63 27.07 20.22
C HIS A 146 7.24 27.21 18.81
N THR A 147 8.27 26.43 18.49
CA THR A 147 9.05 26.63 17.26
C THR A 147 8.51 25.86 16.06
N VAL A 148 7.94 24.67 16.24
CA VAL A 148 7.47 23.85 15.11
C VAL A 148 6.29 24.50 14.39
N LYS A 149 6.46 24.71 13.07
CA LYS A 149 5.43 25.27 12.19
C LYS A 149 5.09 24.34 11.01
N CYS A 150 5.99 23.39 10.71
CA CYS A 150 5.77 22.43 9.66
C CYS A 150 6.35 21.07 10.07
N ILE A 151 5.60 20.03 9.80
CA ILE A 151 6.03 18.65 9.98
C ILE A 151 6.02 17.99 8.62
N SER A 152 7.19 17.53 8.17
CA SER A 152 7.33 16.72 6.96
C SER A 152 7.42 15.25 7.34
N LEU A 153 6.60 14.45 6.72
CA LEU A 153 6.59 13.01 6.88
C LEU A 153 6.95 12.34 5.56
N SER A 154 7.96 11.51 5.57
CA SER A 154 8.34 10.67 4.45
C SER A 154 8.30 9.21 4.86
N TRP A 155 7.70 8.36 4.03
CA TRP A 155 7.72 6.92 4.24
C TRP A 155 7.73 6.15 2.93
N LYS A 156 8.17 4.90 3.01
CA LYS A 156 8.14 3.94 1.92
C LYS A 156 7.51 2.65 2.41
N ALA A 157 6.39 2.27 1.83
CA ALA A 157 5.75 0.98 2.06
C ALA A 157 6.05 0.03 0.91
N SER A 158 6.27 -1.25 1.20
CA SER A 158 6.40 -2.29 0.18
C SER A 158 6.03 -3.66 0.74
N ARG A 159 5.29 -4.44 -0.03
CA ARG A 159 4.88 -5.81 0.30
C ARG A 159 5.51 -6.79 -0.68
N LYS A 160 6.02 -7.94 -0.19
CA LYS A 160 6.51 -9.01 -1.04
C LYS A 160 5.34 -9.74 -1.70
N MET A 161 5.46 -9.96 -3.01
CA MET A 161 4.54 -10.83 -3.72
C MET A 161 4.97 -12.30 -3.66
N PRO A 162 4.04 -13.25 -3.89
CA PRO A 162 4.38 -14.67 -3.99
C PRO A 162 5.42 -14.98 -5.08
N SER A 163 5.51 -14.13 -6.10
CA SER A 163 6.51 -14.22 -7.18
C SER A 163 7.92 -13.72 -6.81
N GLY A 164 8.13 -13.27 -5.57
CA GLY A 164 9.43 -12.76 -5.10
C GLY A 164 9.69 -11.28 -5.39
N ASN A 165 8.91 -10.62 -6.21
CA ASN A 165 9.02 -9.19 -6.47
C ASN A 165 8.36 -8.37 -5.36
N ASN A 166 8.87 -7.14 -5.11
CA ASN A 166 8.26 -6.20 -4.19
C ASN A 166 7.28 -5.28 -4.95
N VAL A 167 6.17 -4.97 -4.32
CA VAL A 167 5.22 -3.92 -4.73
C VAL A 167 5.34 -2.75 -3.78
#